data_f99635d82b320a59b3c39350e44974e4
#
_entry.id   f99635d82b320a59b3c39350e44974e4
#
_cell.length_a   1.000
_cell.length_b   1.000
_cell.length_c   1.000
_cell.angle_alpha   90.00
_cell.angle_beta   90.00
_cell.angle_gamma   90.00
#
_symmetry.space_group_name_H-M   'P 1'
#
loop_
_entity.id
_entity.type
_entity.pdbx_description
1 polymer ?
#
loop_
_entity_poly.entity_id
_entity_poly.type
_entity_poly.pdbx_seq_one_letter_code
_entity_poly.pdbx_strand_id
1 'polypeptide(L)'
;MKFIAIIPARYASTRFPGKPLATLAGKPVIQHVYEKVSSVVADTWVATDDDRIFNTVEAFGGKAIMTRTDHKSGTDRIEEAIEKIGGEWDVVINVQGDEPFIHTSQIETVCRCFDDPSTEIATLGKPFGDNIEAISNPNSPKIVIDKRGYALYFSRSVIPYVRGKEEQEWALSYPFLKHIGLYAYRRNVLKEVTRLPQGTLETAESLEQLRWLENGYRIKVGQTDIETIGIDTPEDLEKAEEYVKGLV
;
A
#
# COMPACT_ATOMS: atom_id res chain seq x y z
N MET A 1 3.64 -19.79 8.94
CA MET A 1 4.06 -18.90 7.85
C MET A 1 4.85 -17.76 8.45
N LYS A 2 6.02 -17.44 7.90
CA LYS A 2 6.90 -16.37 8.38
C LYS A 2 6.66 -15.11 7.55
N PHE A 3 6.21 -14.05 8.19
CA PHE A 3 5.98 -12.75 7.58
C PHE A 3 7.11 -11.78 7.92
N ILE A 4 7.47 -10.93 6.98
CA ILE A 4 8.28 -9.74 7.18
C ILE A 4 7.58 -8.53 6.56
N ALA A 5 7.60 -7.40 7.25
CA ALA A 5 7.08 -6.14 6.73
C ALA A 5 8.23 -5.18 6.38
N ILE A 6 8.17 -4.62 5.20
CA ILE A 6 9.10 -3.58 4.76
C ILE A 6 8.33 -2.30 4.48
N ILE A 7 8.82 -1.21 5.03
CA ILE A 7 8.28 0.14 4.86
C ILE A 7 9.28 0.92 4.00
N PRO A 8 9.06 1.03 2.67
CA PRO A 8 9.92 1.84 1.82
C PRO A 8 9.74 3.33 2.17
N ALA A 9 10.85 4.01 2.41
CA ALA A 9 10.85 5.42 2.73
C ALA A 9 12.02 6.13 2.02
N ARG A 10 11.71 7.21 1.29
CA ARG A 10 12.71 8.05 0.64
C ARG A 10 12.58 9.50 1.06
N TYR A 11 13.70 10.21 1.14
CA TYR A 11 13.68 11.64 1.44
C TYR A 11 13.25 12.48 0.24
N ALA A 12 13.73 12.10 -0.94
CA ALA A 12 13.46 12.82 -2.19
C ALA A 12 12.03 12.53 -2.69
N SER A 13 11.08 13.35 -2.24
CA SER A 13 9.72 13.43 -2.77
C SER A 13 9.53 14.76 -3.47
N THR A 14 8.93 14.77 -4.67
CA THR A 14 8.69 16.00 -5.42
C THR A 14 7.67 16.92 -4.79
N ARG A 15 6.61 16.35 -4.19
CA ARG A 15 5.50 17.09 -3.56
C ARG A 15 5.78 17.49 -2.12
N PHE A 16 6.50 16.66 -1.38
CA PHE A 16 6.80 16.87 0.04
C PHE A 16 8.16 16.24 0.40
N PRO A 17 9.30 16.93 0.13
CA PRO A 17 10.62 16.45 0.52
C PRO A 17 10.75 16.24 2.03
N GLY A 18 11.34 15.11 2.44
CA GLY A 18 11.49 14.78 3.87
C GLY A 18 10.22 14.32 4.56
N LYS A 19 9.14 14.05 3.83
CA LYS A 19 7.84 13.58 4.35
C LYS A 19 7.95 12.52 5.47
N PRO A 20 8.77 11.46 5.38
CA PRO A 20 8.88 10.47 6.44
C PRO A 20 9.35 11.02 7.79
N LEU A 21 10.08 12.15 7.75
CA LEU A 21 10.62 12.83 8.93
C LEU A 21 9.73 13.99 9.43
N ALA A 22 8.68 14.34 8.69
CA ALA A 22 7.73 15.37 9.10
C ALA A 22 7.07 14.96 10.42
N THR A 23 6.89 15.92 11.31
CA THR A 23 6.31 15.68 12.63
C THR A 23 4.79 15.65 12.55
N LEU A 24 4.20 14.58 13.06
CA LEU A 24 2.76 14.40 13.25
C LEU A 24 2.54 14.07 14.74
N ALA A 25 1.77 14.88 15.44
CA ALA A 25 1.49 14.67 16.87
C ALA A 25 2.75 14.37 17.72
N GLY A 26 3.84 15.09 17.47
CA GLY A 26 5.09 14.98 18.23
C GLY A 26 6.02 13.83 17.84
N LYS A 27 5.67 12.99 16.83
CA LYS A 27 6.52 11.91 16.32
C LYS A 27 6.71 12.04 14.80
N PRO A 28 7.84 11.56 14.23
CA PRO A 28 7.98 11.45 12.79
C PRO A 28 6.87 10.57 12.15
N VAL A 29 6.40 10.92 10.96
CA VAL A 29 5.40 10.13 10.21
C VAL A 29 5.83 8.66 10.10
N ILE A 30 7.09 8.41 9.77
CA ILE A 30 7.62 7.03 9.65
C ILE A 30 7.54 6.24 10.96
N GLN A 31 7.63 6.91 12.13
CA GLN A 31 7.52 6.25 13.43
C GLN A 31 6.08 5.78 13.68
N HIS A 32 5.07 6.58 13.31
CA HIS A 32 3.67 6.16 13.41
C HIS A 32 3.41 4.89 12.59
N VAL A 33 3.89 4.86 11.34
CA VAL A 33 3.75 3.69 10.48
C VAL A 33 4.47 2.49 11.09
N TYR A 34 5.73 2.66 11.48
CA TYR A 34 6.54 1.58 12.05
C TYR A 34 5.91 0.96 13.29
N GLU A 35 5.48 1.77 14.26
CA GLU A 35 4.85 1.31 15.51
C GLU A 35 3.57 0.50 15.23
N LYS A 36 2.75 0.95 14.28
CA LYS A 36 1.53 0.22 13.87
C LYS A 36 1.86 -1.13 13.23
N VAL A 37 2.79 -1.15 12.30
CA VAL A 37 3.17 -2.37 11.55
C VAL A 37 3.85 -3.37 12.48
N SER A 38 4.81 -2.92 13.30
CA SER A 38 5.57 -3.77 14.21
C SER A 38 4.72 -4.39 15.32
N SER A 39 3.57 -3.79 15.66
CA SER A 39 2.62 -4.39 16.61
C SER A 39 1.91 -5.64 16.07
N VAL A 40 1.91 -5.85 14.74
CA VAL A 40 1.31 -7.03 14.08
C VAL A 40 2.39 -7.96 13.53
N VAL A 41 3.44 -7.39 12.93
CA VAL A 41 4.52 -8.15 12.29
C VAL A 41 5.84 -7.82 13.00
N ALA A 42 6.33 -8.74 13.84
CA ALA A 42 7.52 -8.53 14.68
C ALA A 42 8.79 -8.22 13.85
N ASP A 43 8.89 -8.80 12.65
CA ASP A 43 9.98 -8.51 11.72
C ASP A 43 9.59 -7.39 10.77
N THR A 44 9.63 -6.15 11.27
CA THR A 44 9.35 -4.92 10.52
C THR A 44 10.64 -4.13 10.34
N TRP A 45 10.87 -3.67 9.10
CA TRP A 45 12.03 -2.87 8.72
C TRP A 45 11.64 -1.67 7.88
N VAL A 46 12.37 -0.56 8.03
CA VAL A 46 12.30 0.58 7.12
C VAL A 46 13.43 0.45 6.09
N ALA A 47 13.08 0.45 4.80
CA ALA A 47 14.04 0.45 3.70
C ALA A 47 14.22 1.87 3.15
N THR A 48 15.40 2.44 3.27
CA THR A 48 15.66 3.84 2.88
C THR A 48 16.99 4.00 2.16
N ASP A 49 17.13 5.10 1.42
CA ASP A 49 18.36 5.55 0.76
C ASP A 49 18.93 6.83 1.40
N ASP A 50 18.45 7.21 2.58
CA ASP A 50 18.79 8.47 3.23
C ASP A 50 19.19 8.27 4.68
N ASP A 51 20.39 8.71 5.04
CA ASP A 51 20.95 8.56 6.40
C ASP A 51 20.10 9.23 7.48
N ARG A 52 19.40 10.32 7.15
CA ARG A 52 18.53 11.02 8.11
C ARG A 52 17.33 10.15 8.51
N ILE A 53 16.73 9.45 7.54
CA ILE A 53 15.63 8.52 7.81
C ILE A 53 16.18 7.31 8.58
N PHE A 54 17.30 6.74 8.14
CA PHE A 54 17.95 5.61 8.81
C PHE A 54 18.22 5.91 10.28
N ASN A 55 18.92 7.02 10.56
CA ASN A 55 19.26 7.43 11.94
C ASN A 55 18.02 7.73 12.78
N THR A 56 16.98 8.31 12.19
CA THR A 56 15.71 8.57 12.90
C THR A 56 15.03 7.26 13.31
N VAL A 57 15.02 6.26 12.42
CA VAL A 57 14.43 4.94 12.71
C VAL A 57 15.19 4.24 13.83
N GLU A 58 16.51 4.24 13.80
CA GLU A 58 17.34 3.69 14.88
C GLU A 58 17.14 4.43 16.22
N ALA A 59 16.99 5.77 16.16
CA ALA A 59 16.82 6.58 17.36
C ALA A 59 15.55 6.25 18.15
N PHE A 60 14.46 5.83 17.50
CA PHE A 60 13.26 5.35 18.19
C PHE A 60 13.25 3.82 18.42
N GLY A 61 14.36 3.12 18.15
CA GLY A 61 14.50 1.66 18.37
C GLY A 61 13.93 0.80 17.26
N GLY A 62 13.64 1.38 16.08
CA GLY A 62 13.20 0.64 14.90
C GLY A 62 14.37 -0.02 14.17
N LYS A 63 14.05 -0.96 13.26
CA LYS A 63 15.04 -1.60 12.38
C LYS A 63 15.04 -0.88 11.03
N ALA A 64 16.21 -0.48 10.54
CA ALA A 64 16.39 0.15 9.23
C ALA A 64 17.41 -0.59 8.39
N ILE A 65 17.29 -0.47 7.07
CA ILE A 65 18.22 -1.02 6.09
C ILE A 65 18.47 -0.01 4.98
N MET A 66 19.74 0.24 4.67
CA MET A 66 20.12 1.12 3.56
C MET A 66 19.98 0.40 2.22
N THR A 67 19.36 1.06 1.27
CA THR A 67 19.13 0.61 -0.10
C THR A 67 19.66 1.64 -1.10
N ARG A 68 19.80 1.24 -2.35
CA ARG A 68 20.25 2.14 -3.42
C ARG A 68 19.27 3.28 -3.67
N THR A 69 19.76 4.37 -4.23
CA THR A 69 18.99 5.58 -4.56
C THR A 69 18.24 5.49 -5.90
N ASP A 70 18.63 4.57 -6.79
CA ASP A 70 18.18 4.46 -8.18
C ASP A 70 16.94 3.60 -8.40
N HIS A 71 16.28 3.13 -7.32
CA HIS A 71 15.04 2.37 -7.41
C HIS A 71 13.91 3.19 -8.04
N LYS A 72 13.24 2.59 -9.02
CA LYS A 72 12.12 3.21 -9.73
C LYS A 72 10.80 3.10 -8.95
N SER A 73 10.65 2.05 -8.15
CA SER A 73 9.44 1.80 -7.36
C SER A 73 9.76 1.44 -5.91
N GLY A 74 8.75 1.52 -5.04
CA GLY A 74 8.84 1.01 -3.68
C GLY A 74 9.05 -0.50 -3.66
N THR A 75 8.44 -1.23 -4.59
CA THR A 75 8.54 -2.69 -4.73
C THR A 75 9.97 -3.13 -5.04
N ASP A 76 10.69 -2.42 -5.93
CA ASP A 76 12.11 -2.69 -6.21
C ASP A 76 12.99 -2.49 -4.97
N ARG A 77 12.72 -1.43 -4.19
CA ARG A 77 13.43 -1.14 -2.94
C ARG A 77 13.24 -2.25 -1.90
N ILE A 78 12.02 -2.76 -1.80
CA ILE A 78 11.67 -3.85 -0.88
C ILE A 78 12.42 -5.12 -1.24
N GLU A 79 12.53 -5.47 -2.51
CA GLU A 79 13.26 -6.66 -2.94
C GLU A 79 14.74 -6.56 -2.55
N GLU A 80 15.41 -5.43 -2.81
CA GLU A 80 16.79 -5.22 -2.35
C GLU A 80 16.92 -5.31 -0.83
N ALA A 81 15.97 -4.72 -0.09
CA ALA A 81 15.98 -4.76 1.37
C ALA A 81 15.92 -6.20 1.87
N ILE A 82 15.03 -7.03 1.33
CA ILE A 82 14.89 -8.44 1.70
C ILE A 82 16.15 -9.23 1.35
N GLU A 83 16.78 -8.99 0.19
CA GLU A 83 18.05 -9.65 -0.17
C GLU A 83 19.18 -9.30 0.82
N LYS A 84 19.24 -8.06 1.29
CA LYS A 84 20.24 -7.60 2.27
C LYS A 84 19.98 -8.09 3.69
N ILE A 85 18.71 -8.11 4.12
CA ILE A 85 18.32 -8.60 5.46
C ILE A 85 18.60 -10.10 5.55
N GLY A 86 18.40 -10.83 4.46
CA GLY A 86 18.52 -12.29 4.44
C GLY A 86 17.40 -12.98 5.22
N GLY A 87 17.63 -14.26 5.57
CA GLY A 87 16.65 -15.07 6.26
C GLY A 87 15.65 -15.77 5.33
N GLU A 88 14.78 -16.58 5.93
CA GLU A 88 13.75 -17.33 5.19
C GLU A 88 12.37 -16.75 5.53
N TRP A 89 11.75 -16.10 4.56
CA TRP A 89 10.45 -15.49 4.66
C TRP A 89 9.48 -16.10 3.64
N ASP A 90 8.26 -16.42 4.09
CA ASP A 90 7.22 -16.93 3.20
C ASP A 90 6.51 -15.79 2.47
N VAL A 91 6.25 -14.68 3.19
CA VAL A 91 5.48 -13.53 2.71
C VAL A 91 6.15 -12.22 3.10
N VAL A 92 6.23 -11.29 2.15
CA VAL A 92 6.74 -9.93 2.33
C VAL A 92 5.57 -8.95 2.22
N ILE A 93 5.39 -8.11 3.24
CA ILE A 93 4.34 -7.08 3.28
C ILE A 93 4.98 -5.73 2.96
N ASN A 94 4.40 -5.02 2.00
CA ASN A 94 4.75 -3.67 1.59
C ASN A 94 3.78 -2.68 2.22
N VAL A 95 4.22 -1.93 3.21
CA VAL A 95 3.43 -0.86 3.84
C VAL A 95 4.01 0.49 3.45
N GLN A 96 3.20 1.38 2.90
CA GLN A 96 3.66 2.69 2.49
C GLN A 96 4.09 3.54 3.70
N GLY A 97 5.28 4.17 3.60
CA GLY A 97 5.86 4.97 4.69
C GLY A 97 5.16 6.31 4.95
N ASP A 98 4.12 6.61 4.20
CA ASP A 98 3.31 7.84 4.25
C ASP A 98 1.85 7.60 4.70
N GLU A 99 1.55 6.40 5.22
CA GLU A 99 0.22 6.04 5.73
C GLU A 99 0.21 5.89 7.27
N PRO A 100 0.37 6.98 8.06
CA PRO A 100 0.47 6.91 9.53
C PRO A 100 -0.82 6.43 10.19
N PHE A 101 -1.94 6.42 9.48
CA PHE A 101 -3.24 5.97 9.95
C PHE A 101 -3.60 4.54 9.51
N ILE A 102 -2.62 3.79 8.96
CA ILE A 102 -2.84 2.37 8.68
C ILE A 102 -3.32 1.66 9.95
N HIS A 103 -4.32 0.81 9.82
CA HIS A 103 -4.89 0.10 10.95
C HIS A 103 -4.36 -1.34 11.03
N THR A 104 -4.14 -1.83 12.23
CA THR A 104 -3.63 -3.20 12.47
C THR A 104 -4.48 -4.28 11.81
N SER A 105 -5.82 -4.12 11.84
CA SER A 105 -6.74 -5.07 11.19
C SER A 105 -6.59 -5.13 9.66
N GLN A 106 -6.09 -4.06 9.02
CA GLN A 106 -5.80 -4.07 7.57
C GLN A 106 -4.57 -4.96 7.29
N ILE A 107 -3.53 -4.85 8.12
CA ILE A 107 -2.33 -5.68 8.04
C ILE A 107 -2.69 -7.15 8.29
N GLU A 108 -3.49 -7.42 9.32
CA GLU A 108 -3.99 -8.76 9.61
C GLU A 108 -4.83 -9.34 8.46
N THR A 109 -5.66 -8.50 7.82
CA THR A 109 -6.52 -8.92 6.70
C THR A 109 -5.69 -9.31 5.49
N VAL A 110 -4.64 -8.54 5.15
CA VAL A 110 -3.75 -8.92 4.04
C VAL A 110 -2.96 -10.19 4.37
N CYS A 111 -2.54 -10.38 5.62
CA CYS A 111 -1.89 -11.62 6.05
C CYS A 111 -2.82 -12.84 5.89
N ARG A 112 -4.07 -12.74 6.32
CA ARG A 112 -5.07 -13.82 6.19
C ARG A 112 -5.36 -14.21 4.74
N CYS A 113 -5.12 -13.34 3.76
CA CYS A 113 -5.23 -13.73 2.35
C CYS A 113 -4.33 -14.93 1.98
N PHE A 114 -3.23 -15.13 2.71
CA PHE A 114 -2.27 -16.21 2.48
C PHE A 114 -2.61 -17.53 3.20
N ASP A 115 -3.72 -17.57 3.95
CA ASP A 115 -4.30 -18.84 4.43
C ASP A 115 -4.73 -19.72 3.25
N ASP A 116 -5.09 -19.10 2.11
CA ASP A 116 -5.18 -19.78 0.81
C ASP A 116 -3.77 -19.96 0.22
N PRO A 117 -3.26 -21.19 0.12
CA PRO A 117 -1.91 -21.46 -0.41
C PRO A 117 -1.74 -21.03 -1.88
N SER A 118 -2.83 -20.84 -2.63
CA SER A 118 -2.80 -20.37 -4.01
C SER A 118 -2.66 -18.84 -4.15
N THR A 119 -2.67 -18.10 -3.05
CA THR A 119 -2.46 -16.64 -3.08
C THR A 119 -1.00 -16.32 -3.38
N GLU A 120 -0.77 -15.61 -4.46
CA GLU A 120 0.55 -15.13 -4.91
C GLU A 120 0.83 -13.71 -4.41
N ILE A 121 -0.14 -12.82 -4.63
CA ILE A 121 -0.12 -11.42 -4.23
C ILE A 121 -1.45 -11.12 -3.53
N ALA A 122 -1.42 -10.28 -2.51
CA ALA A 122 -2.62 -9.79 -1.84
C ALA A 122 -2.61 -8.26 -1.75
N THR A 123 -3.80 -7.68 -1.78
CA THR A 123 -4.06 -6.26 -1.51
C THR A 123 -5.40 -6.09 -0.83
N LEU A 124 -5.82 -4.86 -0.57
CA LEU A 124 -7.11 -4.58 0.07
C LEU A 124 -8.05 -3.80 -0.85
N GLY A 125 -9.33 -4.04 -0.66
CA GLY A 125 -10.43 -3.28 -1.23
C GLY A 125 -11.38 -2.78 -0.14
N LYS A 126 -11.84 -1.54 -0.26
CA LYS A 126 -12.81 -0.92 0.65
C LYS A 126 -14.06 -0.53 -0.15
N PRO A 127 -15.28 -0.86 0.33
CA PRO A 127 -16.50 -0.34 -0.27
C PRO A 127 -16.50 1.21 -0.27
N PHE A 128 -16.90 1.82 -1.39
CA PHE A 128 -17.08 3.29 -1.46
C PHE A 128 -18.33 3.75 -0.71
N GLY A 129 -19.29 2.84 -0.46
CA GLY A 129 -20.63 3.21 -0.01
C GLY A 129 -21.37 3.98 -1.12
N ASP A 130 -22.23 4.92 -0.73
CA ASP A 130 -23.10 5.66 -1.64
C ASP A 130 -22.45 6.94 -2.20
N ASN A 131 -21.15 7.13 -1.99
CA ASN A 131 -20.45 8.36 -2.38
C ASN A 131 -20.03 8.32 -3.85
N ILE A 132 -20.88 8.79 -4.74
CA ILE A 132 -20.62 8.83 -6.20
C ILE A 132 -19.45 9.75 -6.57
N GLU A 133 -19.23 10.84 -5.83
CA GLU A 133 -18.10 11.74 -6.08
C GLU A 133 -16.77 11.04 -5.81
N ALA A 134 -16.69 10.28 -4.72
CA ALA A 134 -15.50 9.47 -4.40
C ALA A 134 -15.26 8.37 -5.45
N ILE A 135 -16.33 7.73 -5.95
CA ILE A 135 -16.26 6.74 -7.02
C ILE A 135 -15.73 7.38 -8.32
N SER A 136 -16.16 8.59 -8.65
CA SER A 136 -15.76 9.30 -9.88
C SER A 136 -14.33 9.87 -9.80
N ASN A 137 -13.74 9.95 -8.60
CA ASN A 137 -12.40 10.50 -8.42
C ASN A 137 -11.32 9.57 -9.03
N PRO A 138 -10.53 10.01 -10.04
CA PRO A 138 -9.48 9.19 -10.65
C PRO A 138 -8.30 8.90 -9.71
N ASN A 139 -8.14 9.68 -8.63
CA ASN A 139 -7.11 9.43 -7.61
C ASN A 139 -7.49 8.32 -6.62
N SER A 140 -8.73 7.82 -6.70
CA SER A 140 -9.22 6.65 -5.96
C SER A 140 -9.44 5.49 -6.93
N PRO A 141 -8.43 4.65 -7.22
CA PRO A 141 -8.58 3.55 -8.17
C PRO A 141 -9.65 2.56 -7.72
N LYS A 142 -10.41 2.05 -8.68
CA LYS A 142 -11.47 1.05 -8.48
C LYS A 142 -10.93 -0.34 -8.74
N ILE A 143 -11.49 -1.34 -8.07
CA ILE A 143 -11.17 -2.75 -8.28
C ILE A 143 -12.45 -3.49 -8.64
N VAL A 144 -12.41 -4.30 -9.69
CA VAL A 144 -13.39 -5.37 -9.94
C VAL A 144 -12.80 -6.70 -9.54
N ILE A 145 -13.57 -7.53 -8.84
CA ILE A 145 -13.13 -8.82 -8.32
C ILE A 145 -14.00 -9.97 -8.85
N ASP A 146 -13.41 -11.16 -8.94
CA ASP A 146 -14.15 -12.39 -9.23
C ASP A 146 -14.87 -12.89 -7.97
N LYS A 147 -15.70 -13.95 -8.14
CA LYS A 147 -16.46 -14.57 -7.02
C LYS A 147 -15.56 -15.19 -5.95
N ARG A 148 -14.28 -15.41 -6.23
CA ARG A 148 -13.29 -15.94 -5.27
C ARG A 148 -12.49 -14.83 -4.60
N GLY A 149 -12.80 -13.55 -4.92
CA GLY A 149 -12.12 -12.37 -4.38
C GLY A 149 -10.75 -12.10 -5.00
N TYR A 150 -10.52 -12.51 -6.25
CA TYR A 150 -9.33 -12.12 -7.00
C TYR A 150 -9.63 -10.93 -7.90
N ALA A 151 -8.69 -9.99 -7.99
CA ALA A 151 -8.81 -8.85 -8.87
C ALA A 151 -8.91 -9.29 -10.33
N LEU A 152 -9.91 -8.77 -11.04
CA LEU A 152 -10.06 -8.87 -12.49
C LEU A 152 -9.38 -7.70 -13.18
N TYR A 153 -9.52 -6.49 -12.61
CA TYR A 153 -8.89 -5.28 -13.12
C TYR A 153 -8.89 -4.17 -12.07
N PHE A 154 -7.93 -3.24 -12.20
CA PHE A 154 -7.85 -1.97 -11.46
C PHE A 154 -7.94 -0.82 -12.47
N SER A 155 -8.68 0.23 -12.15
CA SER A 155 -8.74 1.40 -13.02
C SER A 155 -8.97 2.70 -12.25
N ARG A 156 -8.43 3.79 -12.79
CA ARG A 156 -8.79 5.15 -12.38
C ARG A 156 -10.17 5.55 -12.90
N SER A 157 -10.61 4.98 -14.02
CA SER A 157 -11.98 5.12 -14.50
C SER A 157 -12.98 4.41 -13.61
N VAL A 158 -14.24 4.80 -13.67
CA VAL A 158 -15.31 4.08 -12.98
C VAL A 158 -15.54 2.74 -13.66
N ILE A 159 -15.29 1.66 -12.95
CA ILE A 159 -15.54 0.29 -13.37
C ILE A 159 -16.24 -0.50 -12.26
N PRO A 160 -17.24 -1.38 -12.61
CA PRO A 160 -17.82 -1.59 -13.93
C PRO A 160 -18.77 -0.45 -14.35
N TYR A 161 -19.07 -0.36 -15.64
CA TYR A 161 -20.14 0.48 -16.12
C TYR A 161 -21.52 -0.11 -15.74
N VAL A 162 -22.39 0.68 -15.15
CA VAL A 162 -23.74 0.21 -14.75
C VAL A 162 -24.74 0.55 -15.83
N ARG A 163 -24.97 -0.38 -16.75
CA ARG A 163 -25.87 -0.17 -17.88
C ARG A 163 -27.33 0.02 -17.44
N GLY A 164 -28.00 0.99 -18.01
CA GLY A 164 -29.43 1.27 -17.78
C GLY A 164 -29.71 2.05 -16.49
N LYS A 165 -28.67 2.67 -15.93
CA LYS A 165 -28.76 3.58 -14.78
C LYS A 165 -28.04 4.89 -15.08
N GLU A 166 -28.56 5.99 -14.56
CA GLU A 166 -27.85 7.25 -14.53
C GLU A 166 -26.67 7.19 -13.55
N GLU A 167 -25.62 7.98 -13.80
CA GLU A 167 -24.39 7.92 -12.97
C GLU A 167 -24.66 8.14 -11.48
N GLN A 168 -25.62 8.99 -11.13
CA GLN A 168 -26.03 9.26 -9.75
C GLN A 168 -26.62 8.06 -9.04
N GLU A 169 -27.15 7.08 -9.79
CA GLU A 169 -27.72 5.84 -9.26
C GLU A 169 -26.71 4.69 -9.15
N TRP A 170 -25.49 4.86 -9.70
CA TRP A 170 -24.52 3.75 -9.78
C TRP A 170 -24.09 3.24 -8.41
N ALA A 171 -23.82 4.15 -7.47
CA ALA A 171 -23.41 3.79 -6.11
C ALA A 171 -24.43 2.91 -5.38
N LEU A 172 -25.74 3.15 -5.64
CA LEU A 172 -26.83 2.35 -5.06
C LEU A 172 -27.08 1.03 -5.81
N SER A 173 -26.57 0.93 -7.05
CA SER A 173 -26.85 -0.20 -7.95
C SER A 173 -25.74 -1.26 -7.96
N TYR A 174 -24.50 -0.90 -7.58
CA TYR A 174 -23.33 -1.76 -7.57
C TYR A 174 -22.38 -1.42 -6.43
N PRO A 175 -21.86 -2.41 -5.68
CA PRO A 175 -20.93 -2.19 -4.57
C PRO A 175 -19.52 -1.94 -5.10
N PHE A 176 -19.23 -0.70 -5.50
CA PHE A 176 -17.88 -0.32 -5.97
C PHE A 176 -16.84 -0.48 -4.87
N LEU A 177 -15.67 -1.01 -5.23
CA LEU A 177 -14.54 -1.19 -4.33
C LEU A 177 -13.42 -0.21 -4.68
N LYS A 178 -12.97 0.56 -3.67
CA LYS A 178 -11.76 1.36 -3.69
C LYS A 178 -10.54 0.49 -3.41
N HIS A 179 -9.50 0.65 -4.19
CA HIS A 179 -8.21 0.03 -3.91
C HIS A 179 -7.51 0.73 -2.72
N ILE A 180 -6.99 -0.06 -1.79
CA ILE A 180 -6.11 0.38 -0.70
C ILE A 180 -4.70 -0.14 -0.99
N GLY A 181 -3.72 0.75 -1.05
CA GLY A 181 -2.36 0.50 -1.52
C GLY A 181 -1.46 -0.34 -0.59
N LEU A 182 -2.03 -1.18 0.25
CA LEU A 182 -1.31 -2.17 1.06
C LEU A 182 -1.15 -3.46 0.26
N TYR A 183 0.09 -3.96 0.13
CA TYR A 183 0.37 -5.19 -0.61
C TYR A 183 1.14 -6.21 0.21
N ALA A 184 0.95 -7.48 -0.12
CA ALA A 184 1.82 -8.55 0.34
C ALA A 184 2.04 -9.56 -0.80
N TYR A 185 3.21 -10.20 -0.79
CA TYR A 185 3.68 -11.08 -1.86
C TYR A 185 4.27 -12.36 -1.28
N ARG A 186 4.07 -13.51 -1.95
CA ARG A 186 4.98 -14.64 -1.72
C ARG A 186 6.40 -14.20 -2.03
N ARG A 187 7.37 -14.64 -1.23
CA ARG A 187 8.77 -14.23 -1.38
C ARG A 187 9.34 -14.44 -2.79
N ASN A 188 9.05 -15.59 -3.39
CA ASN A 188 9.47 -15.88 -4.76
C ASN A 188 8.76 -14.97 -5.79
N VAL A 189 7.47 -14.71 -5.60
CA VAL A 189 6.68 -13.86 -6.49
C VAL A 189 7.19 -12.41 -6.46
N LEU A 190 7.51 -11.85 -5.28
CA LEU A 190 8.12 -10.53 -5.19
C LEU A 190 9.37 -10.42 -6.07
N LYS A 191 10.26 -11.42 -5.99
CA LYS A 191 11.48 -11.47 -6.80
C LYS A 191 11.21 -11.53 -8.31
N GLU A 192 10.12 -12.18 -8.72
CA GLU A 192 9.73 -12.29 -10.12
C GLU A 192 9.11 -10.98 -10.63
N VAL A 193 8.16 -10.39 -9.89
CA VAL A 193 7.43 -9.20 -10.35
C VAL A 193 8.30 -7.95 -10.43
N THR A 194 9.36 -7.83 -9.61
CA THR A 194 10.34 -6.73 -9.70
C THR A 194 11.22 -6.79 -10.95
N ARG A 195 11.29 -7.94 -11.62
CA ARG A 195 12.05 -8.11 -12.86
C ARG A 195 11.23 -7.90 -14.13
N LEU A 196 9.91 -7.77 -13.99
CA LEU A 196 9.03 -7.54 -15.12
C LEU A 196 9.28 -6.14 -15.70
N PRO A 197 9.33 -6.03 -17.03
CA PRO A 197 9.34 -4.72 -17.68
C PRO A 197 8.02 -3.99 -17.41
N GLN A 198 8.07 -2.66 -17.40
CA GLN A 198 6.85 -1.86 -17.28
C GLN A 198 5.85 -2.21 -18.37
N GLY A 199 4.60 -2.47 -17.96
CA GLY A 199 3.53 -2.88 -18.87
C GLY A 199 2.80 -1.70 -19.53
N THR A 200 2.03 -2.01 -20.57
CA THR A 200 1.24 -0.98 -21.29
C THR A 200 0.08 -0.46 -20.45
N LEU A 201 -0.59 -1.33 -19.72
CA LEU A 201 -1.70 -0.94 -18.82
C LEU A 201 -1.18 -0.14 -17.63
N GLU A 202 -0.05 -0.57 -17.05
CA GLU A 202 0.61 0.18 -15.98
C GLU A 202 0.95 1.62 -16.43
N THR A 203 1.52 1.75 -17.62
CA THR A 203 1.88 3.06 -18.16
C THR A 203 0.66 3.94 -18.38
N ALA A 204 -0.43 3.39 -18.92
CA ALA A 204 -1.66 4.12 -19.22
C ALA A 204 -2.37 4.61 -17.95
N GLU A 205 -2.50 3.75 -16.95
CA GLU A 205 -3.22 4.02 -15.70
C GLU A 205 -2.32 4.55 -14.58
N SER A 206 -0.98 4.47 -14.73
CA SER A 206 0.00 4.72 -13.65
C SER A 206 -0.34 3.90 -12.39
N LEU A 207 -0.61 2.60 -12.59
CA LEU A 207 -0.96 1.62 -11.57
C LEU A 207 -0.04 0.40 -11.72
N GLU A 208 0.97 0.27 -10.84
CA GLU A 208 2.01 -0.78 -10.92
C GLU A 208 1.45 -2.19 -10.94
N GLN A 209 0.37 -2.44 -10.19
CA GLN A 209 -0.25 -3.77 -10.11
C GLN A 209 -0.85 -4.27 -11.43
N LEU A 210 -1.08 -3.40 -12.39
CA LEU A 210 -1.52 -3.80 -13.73
C LEU A 210 -0.43 -4.54 -14.49
N ARG A 211 0.86 -4.24 -14.25
CA ARG A 211 1.99 -5.01 -14.78
C ARG A 211 1.89 -6.48 -14.37
N TRP A 212 1.54 -6.73 -13.11
CA TRP A 212 1.44 -8.09 -12.59
C TRP A 212 0.26 -8.84 -13.22
N LEU A 213 -0.90 -8.18 -13.33
CA LEU A 213 -2.07 -8.76 -14.02
C LEU A 213 -1.80 -9.04 -15.50
N GLU A 214 -1.12 -8.13 -16.23
CA GLU A 214 -0.72 -8.34 -17.65
C GLU A 214 0.18 -9.56 -17.81
N ASN A 215 0.96 -9.93 -16.79
CA ASN A 215 1.84 -11.09 -16.79
C ASN A 215 1.24 -12.35 -16.14
N GLY A 216 -0.07 -12.34 -15.86
CA GLY A 216 -0.81 -13.51 -15.41
C GLY A 216 -0.77 -13.79 -13.90
N TYR A 217 -0.16 -12.91 -13.10
CA TYR A 217 -0.20 -13.04 -11.63
C TYR A 217 -1.59 -12.75 -11.10
N ARG A 218 -1.96 -13.47 -10.05
CA ARG A 218 -3.26 -13.33 -9.41
C ARG A 218 -3.15 -12.52 -8.13
N ILE A 219 -3.99 -11.50 -7.99
CA ILE A 219 -4.01 -10.61 -6.82
C ILE A 219 -5.28 -10.89 -6.01
N LYS A 220 -5.13 -11.46 -4.81
CA LYS A 220 -6.21 -11.65 -3.85
C LYS A 220 -6.56 -10.32 -3.22
N VAL A 221 -7.85 -10.01 -3.11
CA VAL A 221 -8.34 -8.76 -2.52
C VAL A 221 -9.02 -9.08 -1.18
N GLY A 222 -8.36 -8.72 -0.08
CA GLY A 222 -8.98 -8.69 1.25
C GLY A 222 -9.90 -7.48 1.39
N GLN A 223 -10.98 -7.59 2.13
CA GLN A 223 -11.91 -6.49 2.34
C GLN A 223 -11.68 -5.80 3.69
N THR A 224 -11.79 -4.48 3.70
CA THR A 224 -11.71 -3.62 4.88
C THR A 224 -12.75 -2.51 4.79
N ASP A 225 -13.30 -2.10 5.93
CA ASP A 225 -14.19 -0.93 6.01
C ASP A 225 -13.44 0.34 6.46
N ILE A 226 -12.13 0.19 6.76
CA ILE A 226 -11.32 1.28 7.30
C ILE A 226 -10.69 2.08 6.15
N GLU A 227 -10.85 3.40 6.22
CA GLU A 227 -10.17 4.34 5.32
C GLU A 227 -8.74 4.59 5.80
N THR A 228 -7.79 4.62 4.87
CA THR A 228 -6.43 5.11 5.14
C THR A 228 -6.30 6.54 4.67
N ILE A 229 -5.67 7.36 5.50
CA ILE A 229 -5.34 8.75 5.19
C ILE A 229 -3.84 8.81 4.96
N GLY A 230 -3.44 8.90 3.70
CA GLY A 230 -2.04 9.10 3.33
C GLY A 230 -1.64 10.58 3.44
N ILE A 231 -0.37 10.83 3.72
CA ILE A 231 0.22 12.17 3.71
C ILE A 231 1.08 12.30 2.46
N ASP A 232 0.59 13.05 1.47
CA ASP A 232 1.28 13.26 0.20
C ASP A 232 1.80 14.69 0.01
N THR A 233 1.17 15.63 0.69
CA THR A 233 1.47 17.06 0.62
C THR A 233 1.54 17.66 2.03
N PRO A 234 2.13 18.87 2.21
CA PRO A 234 2.06 19.58 3.48
C PRO A 234 0.62 19.82 3.97
N GLU A 235 -0.31 20.09 3.06
CA GLU A 235 -1.73 20.28 3.40
C GLU A 235 -2.38 19.00 3.93
N ASP A 236 -1.94 17.83 3.47
CA ASP A 236 -2.40 16.55 4.04
C ASP A 236 -1.86 16.35 5.46
N LEU A 237 -0.64 16.83 5.76
CA LEU A 237 -0.09 16.80 7.11
C LEU A 237 -0.89 17.68 8.06
N GLU A 238 -1.29 18.89 7.63
CA GLU A 238 -2.14 19.78 8.43
C GLU A 238 -3.50 19.12 8.76
N LYS A 239 -4.15 18.50 7.75
CA LYS A 239 -5.39 17.74 7.96
C LYS A 239 -5.18 16.54 8.90
N ALA A 240 -4.05 15.85 8.78
CA ALA A 240 -3.68 14.75 9.67
C ALA A 240 -3.51 15.23 11.13
N GLU A 241 -2.90 16.39 11.34
CA GLU A 241 -2.78 17.03 12.66
C GLU A 241 -4.16 17.36 13.26
N GLU A 242 -5.07 17.91 12.44
CA GLU A 242 -6.44 18.20 12.87
C GLU A 242 -7.19 16.92 13.24
N TYR A 243 -7.03 15.87 12.42
CA TYR A 243 -7.64 14.56 12.66
C TYR A 243 -7.19 13.97 14.01
N VAL A 244 -5.89 14.01 14.30
CA VAL A 244 -5.36 13.51 15.60
C VAL A 244 -5.88 14.33 16.77
N LYS A 245 -5.98 15.66 16.64
CA LYS A 245 -6.56 16.53 17.70
C LYS A 245 -8.03 16.24 17.95
N GLY A 246 -8.78 15.83 16.95
CA GLY A 246 -10.20 15.45 17.06
C GLY A 246 -10.43 14.06 17.64
N LEU A 247 -9.38 13.23 17.77
CA LEU A 247 -9.45 11.90 18.38
C LEU A 247 -9.10 11.92 19.88
N VAL A 248 -8.59 13.02 20.40
CA VAL A 248 -8.26 13.28 21.80
C VAL A 248 -9.35 14.11 22.45
#